data_5ef6464054da8e9818b5db3362cdd5fe
#
_entry.id   5ef6464054da8e9818b5db3362cdd5fe
#
_cell.length_a   1.000
_cell.length_b   1.000
_cell.length_c   1.000
_cell.angle_alpha   90.00
_cell.angle_beta   90.00
_cell.angle_gamma   90.00
#
_symmetry.space_group_name_H-M   'P 1'
#
loop_
_entity.id
_entity.type
_entity.pdbx_description
1 polymer ?
#
loop_
_entity_poly.entity_id
_entity_poly.type
_entity_poly.pdbx_seq_one_letter_code
_entity_poly.pdbx_strand_id
1 'polypeptide(L)'
;DLTKSLEGLSKNKTLNSGAINYWAAAGLLARTYLYLGDWQNAYKYASEVISSSPYTLYSVADYPTVWGKQGTSESLFEVLTTEKSNAGLNSLGGYTNPGVYPEFGAADDFVTWVQTTRSNDVRAQLISERSKAGGVAKAYYTTKYVGQDGASNATAMNNFKVIRLSELYLIASEALLRGATASDGKTAVDYYNTLRRNRFSSYTPATTVTLQDILDERRIEFFCEGHRAFDLLRNKIN
;
A
#
# COMPACT_ATOMS: atom_id res chain seq x y z
N ASP A 1 16.94 -13.00 -11.59
CA ASP A 1 15.99 -13.75 -10.76
C ASP A 1 16.12 -13.27 -9.32
N LEU A 2 14.96 -12.84 -8.75
CA LEU A 2 14.88 -12.22 -7.43
C LEU A 2 15.41 -13.11 -6.29
N THR A 3 15.21 -14.42 -6.36
CA THR A 3 15.70 -15.35 -5.34
C THR A 3 17.23 -15.33 -5.28
N LYS A 4 17.88 -15.38 -6.44
CA LYS A 4 19.33 -15.30 -6.53
C LYS A 4 19.89 -13.95 -6.08
N SER A 5 19.15 -12.87 -6.30
CA SER A 5 19.59 -11.53 -5.89
C SER A 5 19.64 -11.36 -4.37
N LEU A 6 18.87 -12.15 -3.61
CA LEU A 6 18.94 -12.11 -2.13
C LEU A 6 20.31 -12.53 -1.58
N GLU A 7 21.04 -13.42 -2.27
CA GLU A 7 22.35 -13.92 -1.82
C GLU A 7 23.40 -12.82 -1.72
N GLY A 8 23.27 -11.78 -2.57
CA GLY A 8 24.19 -10.64 -2.62
C GLY A 8 23.78 -9.43 -1.77
N LEU A 9 22.58 -9.48 -1.14
CA LEU A 9 22.03 -8.34 -0.41
C LEU A 9 22.15 -8.53 1.11
N SER A 10 22.63 -7.52 1.80
CA SER A 10 22.74 -7.55 3.27
C SER A 10 21.41 -7.22 3.95
N LYS A 11 21.12 -7.88 5.08
CA LYS A 11 19.97 -7.64 5.96
C LYS A 11 20.19 -6.41 6.83
N ASN A 12 20.29 -5.23 6.22
CA ASN A 12 20.50 -3.98 6.94
C ASN A 12 19.40 -3.69 7.96
N LYS A 13 19.78 -3.07 9.07
CA LYS A 13 18.86 -2.62 10.13
C LYS A 13 18.50 -1.15 10.02
N THR A 14 18.97 -0.44 9.01
CA THR A 14 18.63 0.96 8.74
C THR A 14 17.56 1.04 7.63
N LEU A 15 16.65 1.99 7.77
CA LEU A 15 15.66 2.29 6.76
C LEU A 15 16.35 2.83 5.49
N ASN A 16 16.02 2.27 4.35
CA ASN A 16 16.46 2.79 3.06
C ASN A 16 15.42 2.40 1.99
N SER A 17 14.66 3.36 1.50
CA SER A 17 13.63 3.12 0.49
C SER A 17 14.07 3.51 -0.93
N GLY A 18 15.10 4.32 -1.08
CA GLY A 18 15.56 4.84 -2.38
C GLY A 18 16.45 3.89 -3.18
N ALA A 19 16.83 2.74 -2.61
CA ALA A 19 17.59 1.71 -3.29
C ALA A 19 17.09 0.32 -2.91
N ILE A 20 17.22 -0.63 -3.83
CA ILE A 20 16.88 -2.04 -3.54
C ILE A 20 17.82 -2.57 -2.44
N ASN A 21 17.22 -3.08 -1.38
CA ASN A 21 17.89 -3.79 -0.30
C ASN A 21 17.27 -5.18 -0.13
N TYR A 22 17.81 -6.00 0.79
CA TYR A 22 17.31 -7.33 1.05
C TYR A 22 15.79 -7.37 1.32
N TRP A 23 15.30 -6.45 2.15
CA TRP A 23 13.90 -6.42 2.58
C TRP A 23 12.95 -6.05 1.45
N ALA A 24 13.35 -5.12 0.58
CA ALA A 24 12.61 -4.77 -0.62
C ALA A 24 12.54 -5.96 -1.60
N ALA A 25 13.66 -6.64 -1.84
CA ALA A 25 13.72 -7.81 -2.71
C ALA A 25 12.90 -8.99 -2.14
N ALA A 26 12.99 -9.25 -0.84
CA ALA A 26 12.19 -10.27 -0.16
C ALA A 26 10.69 -9.95 -0.20
N GLY A 27 10.32 -8.68 -0.01
CA GLY A 27 8.94 -8.23 -0.15
C GLY A 27 8.39 -8.40 -1.56
N LEU A 28 9.18 -8.08 -2.60
CA LEU A 28 8.81 -8.31 -3.99
C LEU A 28 8.69 -9.81 -4.31
N LEU A 29 9.51 -10.66 -3.70
CA LEU A 29 9.34 -12.13 -3.78
C LEU A 29 8.03 -12.59 -3.15
N ALA A 30 7.68 -12.08 -1.98
CA ALA A 30 6.39 -12.39 -1.35
C ALA A 30 5.22 -12.06 -2.28
N ARG A 31 5.21 -10.88 -2.92
CA ARG A 31 4.21 -10.49 -3.93
C ARG A 31 4.22 -11.43 -5.14
N THR A 32 5.40 -11.77 -5.65
CA THR A 32 5.54 -12.67 -6.80
C THR A 32 4.95 -14.05 -6.49
N TYR A 33 5.28 -14.63 -5.35
CA TYR A 33 4.74 -15.91 -4.93
C TYR A 33 3.24 -15.88 -4.66
N LEU A 34 2.72 -14.77 -4.11
CA LEU A 34 1.27 -14.55 -4.00
C LEU A 34 0.59 -14.64 -5.37
N TYR A 35 1.16 -14.00 -6.41
CA TYR A 35 0.59 -14.00 -7.76
C TYR A 35 0.71 -15.35 -8.45
N LEU A 36 1.73 -16.13 -8.11
CA LEU A 36 1.91 -17.50 -8.60
C LEU A 36 1.03 -18.52 -7.86
N GLY A 37 0.39 -18.13 -6.75
CA GLY A 37 -0.37 -19.06 -5.89
C GLY A 37 0.50 -19.99 -5.04
N ASP A 38 1.79 -19.68 -4.92
CA ASP A 38 2.70 -20.37 -4.00
C ASP A 38 2.60 -19.78 -2.60
N TRP A 39 1.56 -20.21 -1.89
CA TRP A 39 1.18 -19.64 -0.59
C TRP A 39 2.25 -19.81 0.47
N GLN A 40 2.97 -20.94 0.45
CA GLN A 40 4.01 -21.20 1.44
C GLN A 40 5.21 -20.25 1.29
N ASN A 41 5.67 -20.02 0.07
CA ASN A 41 6.77 -19.08 -0.18
C ASN A 41 6.30 -17.62 -0.03
N ALA A 42 5.06 -17.28 -0.40
CA ALA A 42 4.48 -15.96 -0.16
C ALA A 42 4.50 -15.63 1.35
N TYR A 43 4.01 -16.57 2.19
CA TYR A 43 4.05 -16.43 3.65
C TYR A 43 5.48 -16.33 4.18
N LYS A 44 6.38 -17.23 3.75
CA LYS A 44 7.78 -17.26 4.20
C LYS A 44 8.47 -15.89 4.07
N TYR A 45 8.44 -15.31 2.88
CA TYR A 45 9.10 -14.04 2.64
C TYR A 45 8.37 -12.86 3.29
N ALA A 46 7.04 -12.88 3.33
CA ALA A 46 6.27 -11.84 4.02
C ALA A 46 6.55 -11.84 5.53
N SER A 47 6.48 -12.99 6.19
CA SER A 47 6.71 -13.13 7.63
C SER A 47 8.16 -12.82 8.01
N GLU A 48 9.14 -13.17 7.18
CA GLU A 48 10.54 -12.82 7.39
C GLU A 48 10.73 -11.30 7.40
N VAL A 49 10.18 -10.59 6.43
CA VAL A 49 10.27 -9.12 6.39
C VAL A 49 9.58 -8.52 7.60
N ILE A 50 8.37 -8.96 7.94
CA ILE A 50 7.60 -8.45 9.09
C ILE A 50 8.36 -8.63 10.41
N SER A 51 8.99 -9.78 10.63
CA SER A 51 9.62 -10.12 11.91
C SER A 51 11.06 -9.59 12.06
N SER A 52 11.78 -9.42 10.97
CA SER A 52 13.24 -9.25 11.01
C SER A 52 13.74 -7.93 10.44
N SER A 53 12.92 -7.23 9.65
CA SER A 53 13.29 -5.94 9.07
C SER A 53 13.20 -4.78 10.09
N PRO A 54 13.81 -3.63 9.81
CA PRO A 54 13.65 -2.43 10.63
C PRO A 54 12.37 -1.65 10.35
N TYR A 55 11.56 -2.08 9.38
CA TYR A 55 10.34 -1.37 8.98
C TYR A 55 9.19 -1.63 9.94
N THR A 56 8.35 -0.61 10.14
CA THR A 56 7.18 -0.67 11.03
C THR A 56 5.97 -0.05 10.32
N LEU A 57 4.75 -0.52 10.66
CA LEU A 57 3.53 0.05 10.13
C LEU A 57 3.39 1.52 10.57
N TYR A 58 2.86 2.37 9.68
CA TYR A 58 2.44 3.70 10.07
C TYR A 58 1.38 3.62 11.16
N SER A 59 1.49 4.48 12.15
CA SER A 59 0.42 4.66 13.12
C SER A 59 -0.81 5.34 12.50
N VAL A 60 -1.94 5.28 13.18
CA VAL A 60 -3.16 6.02 12.78
C VAL A 60 -2.87 7.52 12.62
N ALA A 61 -2.05 8.09 13.50
CA ALA A 61 -1.71 9.52 13.45
C ALA A 61 -0.79 9.88 12.28
N ASP A 62 0.16 8.98 11.95
CA ASP A 62 1.15 9.26 10.90
C ASP A 62 0.59 9.04 9.49
N TYR A 63 -0.32 8.07 9.32
CA TYR A 63 -0.79 7.61 8.00
C TYR A 63 -1.23 8.74 7.06
N PRO A 64 -1.97 9.78 7.48
CA PRO A 64 -2.36 10.87 6.59
C PRO A 64 -1.20 11.78 6.14
N THR A 65 -0.08 11.77 6.88
CA THR A 65 1.01 12.76 6.73
C THR A 65 2.25 12.24 6.03
N VAL A 66 2.31 10.93 5.74
CA VAL A 66 3.54 10.29 5.22
C VAL A 66 3.70 10.36 3.70
N TRP A 67 2.64 10.77 3.00
CA TRP A 67 2.58 10.66 1.54
C TRP A 67 3.48 11.65 0.80
N GLY A 68 3.77 12.80 1.40
CA GLY A 68 4.77 13.75 0.92
C GLY A 68 6.21 13.45 1.36
N LYS A 69 6.43 12.39 2.15
CA LYS A 69 7.73 12.09 2.75
C LYS A 69 8.42 10.93 2.06
N GLN A 70 9.75 11.01 1.98
CA GLN A 70 10.61 9.93 1.52
C GLN A 70 11.11 9.08 2.69
N GLY A 71 11.38 7.79 2.43
CA GLY A 71 12.09 6.91 3.39
C GLY A 71 11.35 6.69 4.70
N THR A 72 10.04 6.66 4.66
CA THR A 72 9.19 6.49 5.84
C THR A 72 9.21 5.06 6.37
N SER A 73 8.80 4.88 7.63
CA SER A 73 8.97 3.62 8.37
C SER A 73 8.33 2.39 7.75
N GLU A 74 7.33 2.54 6.89
CA GLU A 74 6.63 1.43 6.23
C GLU A 74 7.13 1.16 4.80
N SER A 75 7.86 2.10 4.20
CA SER A 75 8.24 2.04 2.79
C SER A 75 9.53 1.26 2.58
N LEU A 76 9.43 0.06 2.00
CA LEU A 76 10.57 -0.80 1.72
C LEU A 76 11.34 -0.36 0.47
N PHE A 77 10.61 0.13 -0.55
CA PHE A 77 11.21 0.64 -1.77
C PHE A 77 10.33 1.72 -2.42
N GLU A 78 10.97 2.79 -2.86
CA GLU A 78 10.36 3.91 -3.57
C GLU A 78 11.12 4.23 -4.84
N VAL A 79 10.39 4.53 -5.91
CA VAL A 79 10.95 5.24 -7.07
C VAL A 79 11.00 6.71 -6.71
N LEU A 80 12.22 7.23 -6.59
CA LEU A 80 12.44 8.61 -6.17
C LEU A 80 12.25 9.56 -7.36
N THR A 81 11.60 10.68 -7.11
CA THR A 81 11.50 11.80 -8.03
C THR A 81 12.31 12.98 -7.52
N THR A 82 12.87 13.75 -8.44
CA THR A 82 13.63 14.96 -8.15
C THR A 82 13.17 16.08 -9.10
N GLU A 83 13.58 17.32 -8.83
CA GLU A 83 13.30 18.44 -9.73
C GLU A 83 13.81 18.21 -11.16
N LYS A 84 14.95 17.50 -11.29
CA LYS A 84 15.56 17.20 -12.59
C LYS A 84 15.06 15.91 -13.22
N SER A 85 14.47 15.01 -12.45
CA SER A 85 13.99 13.70 -12.89
C SER A 85 12.62 13.42 -12.30
N ASN A 86 11.59 13.80 -13.04
CA ASN A 86 10.18 13.58 -12.70
C ASN A 86 9.35 13.50 -13.98
N ALA A 87 8.11 13.03 -13.88
CA ALA A 87 7.21 12.87 -15.02
C ALA A 87 6.40 14.14 -15.35
N GLY A 88 6.65 15.26 -14.65
CA GLY A 88 5.91 16.50 -14.84
C GLY A 88 4.40 16.29 -14.59
N LEU A 89 3.57 16.86 -15.46
CA LEU A 89 2.11 16.71 -15.40
C LEU A 89 1.64 15.28 -15.72
N ASN A 90 2.47 14.44 -16.33
CA ASN A 90 2.18 13.02 -16.59
C ASN A 90 2.48 12.12 -15.37
N SER A 91 2.68 12.71 -14.20
CA SER A 91 2.83 12.00 -12.94
C SER A 91 1.46 11.56 -12.38
N LEU A 92 1.49 10.63 -11.42
CA LEU A 92 0.27 10.26 -10.69
C LEU A 92 -0.35 11.49 -10.01
N GLY A 93 0.45 12.40 -9.45
CA GLY A 93 -0.02 13.65 -8.90
C GLY A 93 -0.72 14.52 -9.94
N GLY A 94 -0.21 14.57 -11.17
CA GLY A 94 -0.86 15.29 -12.27
C GLY A 94 -2.24 14.74 -12.61
N TYR A 95 -2.36 13.42 -12.73
CA TYR A 95 -3.62 12.76 -13.10
C TYR A 95 -4.64 12.66 -11.96
N THR A 96 -4.23 12.76 -10.71
CA THR A 96 -5.13 12.69 -9.55
C THR A 96 -5.43 14.04 -8.91
N ASN A 97 -4.72 15.12 -9.29
CA ASN A 97 -4.93 16.44 -8.74
C ASN A 97 -6.03 17.19 -9.52
N PRO A 98 -7.17 17.52 -8.91
CA PRO A 98 -8.28 18.19 -9.58
C PRO A 98 -7.95 19.59 -10.12
N GLY A 99 -6.88 20.22 -9.66
CA GLY A 99 -6.40 21.50 -10.16
C GLY A 99 -5.53 21.43 -11.41
N VAL A 100 -5.26 20.23 -11.94
CA VAL A 100 -4.37 20.02 -13.10
C VAL A 100 -5.08 19.18 -14.17
N TYR A 101 -4.87 17.85 -14.19
CA TYR A 101 -5.50 16.91 -15.12
C TYR A 101 -6.24 15.81 -14.35
N PRO A 102 -7.45 16.07 -13.84
CA PRO A 102 -8.17 15.14 -12.97
C PRO A 102 -8.78 13.98 -13.75
N GLU A 103 -7.95 13.12 -14.31
CA GLU A 103 -8.36 11.97 -15.12
C GLU A 103 -8.78 10.76 -14.27
N PHE A 104 -8.19 10.59 -13.09
CA PHE A 104 -8.42 9.44 -12.23
C PHE A 104 -9.07 9.86 -10.91
N GLY A 105 -10.37 9.62 -10.82
CA GLY A 105 -11.15 9.75 -9.59
C GLY A 105 -11.44 8.40 -8.93
N ALA A 106 -11.92 8.43 -7.71
CA ALA A 106 -12.49 7.27 -7.04
C ALA A 106 -13.88 6.96 -7.63
N ALA A 107 -14.19 5.68 -7.82
CA ALA A 107 -15.51 5.26 -8.24
C ALA A 107 -16.55 5.50 -7.11
N ASP A 108 -17.76 5.88 -7.46
CA ASP A 108 -18.81 6.27 -6.50
C ASP A 108 -19.18 5.13 -5.54
N ASP A 109 -19.21 3.88 -6.03
CA ASP A 109 -19.46 2.69 -5.20
C ASP A 109 -18.38 2.50 -4.13
N PHE A 110 -17.12 2.73 -4.49
CA PHE A 110 -16.00 2.66 -3.56
C PHE A 110 -16.09 3.77 -2.50
N VAL A 111 -16.39 4.99 -2.91
CA VAL A 111 -16.54 6.12 -1.99
C VAL A 111 -17.70 5.88 -1.02
N THR A 112 -18.85 5.47 -1.52
CA THR A 112 -20.03 5.13 -0.71
C THR A 112 -19.69 4.03 0.30
N TRP A 113 -19.02 2.97 -0.15
CA TRP A 113 -18.59 1.89 0.74
C TRP A 113 -17.65 2.39 1.85
N VAL A 114 -16.66 3.21 1.52
CA VAL A 114 -15.74 3.78 2.51
C VAL A 114 -16.50 4.66 3.51
N GLN A 115 -17.35 5.56 3.04
CA GLN A 115 -18.11 6.49 3.88
C GLN A 115 -19.09 5.78 4.82
N THR A 116 -19.70 4.69 4.36
CA THR A 116 -20.73 3.97 5.15
C THR A 116 -20.14 2.92 6.09
N THR A 117 -18.98 2.31 5.77
CA THR A 117 -18.44 1.16 6.51
C THR A 117 -17.09 1.43 7.20
N ARG A 118 -16.44 2.55 6.90
CA ARG A 118 -15.07 2.85 7.33
C ARG A 118 -14.93 4.21 8.03
N SER A 119 -15.93 4.63 8.80
CA SER A 119 -15.96 5.96 9.45
C SER A 119 -14.78 6.22 10.40
N ASN A 120 -14.24 5.19 11.04
CA ASN A 120 -13.09 5.27 11.95
C ASN A 120 -11.75 4.92 11.29
N ASP A 121 -11.75 4.71 9.97
CA ASP A 121 -10.57 4.34 9.19
C ASP A 121 -9.84 5.59 8.72
N VAL A 122 -8.60 5.76 9.16
CA VAL A 122 -7.79 6.94 8.81
C VAL A 122 -7.55 7.08 7.29
N ARG A 123 -7.62 5.97 6.53
CA ARG A 123 -7.45 5.97 5.08
C ARG A 123 -8.58 6.68 4.35
N ALA A 124 -9.76 6.77 4.94
CA ALA A 124 -10.87 7.55 4.40
C ALA A 124 -10.52 9.03 4.25
N GLN A 125 -9.62 9.57 5.08
CA GLN A 125 -9.14 10.96 4.98
C GLN A 125 -8.32 11.24 3.71
N LEU A 126 -7.82 10.20 3.04
CA LEU A 126 -7.07 10.34 1.79
C LEU A 126 -7.97 10.33 0.54
N ILE A 127 -9.28 10.29 0.71
CA ILE A 127 -10.29 10.40 -0.35
C ILE A 127 -11.01 11.73 -0.15
N SER A 128 -10.70 12.70 -1.00
CA SER A 128 -11.19 14.07 -0.86
C SER A 128 -12.15 14.44 -1.98
N GLU A 129 -13.31 14.98 -1.62
CA GLU A 129 -14.23 15.59 -2.58
C GLU A 129 -13.64 16.87 -3.14
N ARG A 130 -13.63 17.03 -4.44
CA ARG A 130 -13.19 18.25 -5.15
C ARG A 130 -14.10 18.52 -6.35
N SER A 131 -14.26 19.80 -6.68
CA SER A 131 -14.85 20.17 -7.97
C SER A 131 -13.83 19.97 -9.08
N LYS A 132 -14.25 19.43 -10.22
CA LYS A 132 -13.41 19.40 -11.43
C LYS A 132 -13.14 20.85 -11.89
N ALA A 133 -11.93 21.09 -12.41
CA ALA A 133 -11.65 22.33 -13.14
C ALA A 133 -12.67 22.50 -14.27
N GLY A 134 -13.27 23.70 -14.39
CA GLY A 134 -14.33 23.97 -15.38
C GLY A 134 -15.76 23.81 -14.87
N GLY A 135 -15.99 23.65 -13.57
CA GLY A 135 -17.35 23.69 -12.97
C GLY A 135 -18.21 22.45 -13.16
N VAL A 136 -17.66 21.37 -13.63
CA VAL A 136 -18.36 20.09 -13.77
C VAL A 136 -18.37 19.32 -12.45
N ALA A 137 -19.36 18.43 -12.32
CA ALA A 137 -19.71 17.67 -11.13
C ALA A 137 -18.57 17.32 -10.18
N LYS A 138 -18.85 17.39 -8.88
CA LYS A 138 -17.98 16.92 -7.81
C LYS A 138 -17.52 15.49 -8.06
N ALA A 139 -16.23 15.23 -7.80
CA ALA A 139 -15.65 13.90 -7.86
C ALA A 139 -14.70 13.71 -6.67
N TYR A 140 -14.36 12.46 -6.38
CA TYR A 140 -13.49 12.11 -5.28
C TYR A 140 -12.11 11.71 -5.81
N TYR A 141 -11.07 12.25 -5.18
CA TYR A 141 -9.68 12.06 -5.58
C TYR A 141 -8.83 11.61 -4.41
N THR A 142 -7.75 10.92 -4.71
CA THR A 142 -6.77 10.58 -3.68
C THR A 142 -5.91 11.80 -3.31
N THR A 143 -5.55 11.90 -2.03
CA THR A 143 -4.53 12.84 -1.54
C THR A 143 -3.19 12.17 -1.24
N LYS A 144 -2.95 10.95 -1.75
CA LYS A 144 -1.66 10.26 -1.62
C LYS A 144 -0.54 10.92 -2.44
N TYR A 145 -0.88 11.63 -3.51
CA TYR A 145 0.09 12.23 -4.44
C TYR A 145 0.01 13.75 -4.42
N VAL A 146 0.19 14.32 -3.24
CA VAL A 146 0.11 15.77 -3.00
C VAL A 146 1.43 16.51 -3.20
N GLY A 147 2.48 15.79 -3.56
CA GLY A 147 3.84 16.31 -3.70
C GLY A 147 4.73 15.96 -2.52
N GLN A 148 6.04 16.07 -2.74
CA GLN A 148 7.02 15.94 -1.67
C GLN A 148 7.01 17.21 -0.81
N ASP A 149 7.19 17.04 0.51
CA ASP A 149 7.31 18.15 1.45
C ASP A 149 8.43 19.11 1.02
N GLY A 150 8.11 20.37 0.83
CA GLY A 150 9.04 21.41 0.40
C GLY A 150 9.36 21.45 -1.10
N ALA A 151 8.73 20.62 -1.94
CA ALA A 151 8.97 20.63 -3.38
C ALA A 151 8.39 21.88 -4.05
N SER A 152 9.14 22.49 -4.97
CA SER A 152 8.70 23.64 -5.76
C SER A 152 7.60 23.29 -6.76
N ASN A 153 7.60 22.05 -7.28
CA ASN A 153 6.57 21.49 -8.16
C ASN A 153 5.92 20.26 -7.51
N ALA A 154 5.05 20.51 -6.54
CA ALA A 154 4.41 19.45 -5.76
C ALA A 154 3.64 18.44 -6.63
N THR A 155 3.01 18.86 -7.74
CA THR A 155 2.25 17.99 -8.62
C THR A 155 3.13 16.92 -9.28
N ALA A 156 4.35 17.28 -9.70
CA ALA A 156 5.28 16.37 -10.38
C ALA A 156 6.15 15.56 -9.42
N MET A 157 6.37 16.08 -8.23
CA MET A 157 7.34 15.56 -7.26
C MET A 157 6.68 14.60 -6.28
N ASN A 158 6.30 13.42 -6.74
CA ASN A 158 5.72 12.36 -5.89
C ASN A 158 6.53 11.08 -6.01
N ASN A 159 7.13 10.62 -4.92
CA ASN A 159 7.77 9.31 -4.90
C ASN A 159 6.70 8.22 -4.98
N PHE A 160 6.91 7.26 -5.88
CA PHE A 160 6.03 6.10 -5.95
C PHE A 160 6.50 5.01 -4.99
N LYS A 161 5.68 4.70 -3.99
CA LYS A 161 5.95 3.63 -3.01
C LYS A 161 5.65 2.29 -3.67
N VAL A 162 6.71 1.61 -4.13
CA VAL A 162 6.61 0.35 -4.89
C VAL A 162 6.16 -0.80 -4.01
N ILE A 163 6.69 -0.86 -2.79
CA ILE A 163 6.31 -1.89 -1.82
C ILE A 163 6.37 -1.32 -0.41
N ARG A 164 5.31 -1.58 0.36
CA ARG A 164 5.15 -1.17 1.75
C ARG A 164 4.93 -2.38 2.66
N LEU A 165 5.30 -2.24 3.92
CA LEU A 165 5.16 -3.30 4.92
C LEU A 165 3.71 -3.78 5.10
N SER A 166 2.72 -2.88 4.96
CA SER A 166 1.30 -3.23 5.00
C SER A 166 0.91 -4.30 3.99
N GLU A 167 1.54 -4.30 2.81
CA GLU A 167 1.32 -5.34 1.82
C GLU A 167 1.74 -6.71 2.32
N LEU A 168 2.86 -6.79 3.02
CA LEU A 168 3.38 -8.04 3.56
C LEU A 168 2.43 -8.63 4.63
N TYR A 169 1.80 -7.78 5.44
CA TYR A 169 0.77 -8.22 6.38
C TYR A 169 -0.44 -8.85 5.67
N LEU A 170 -0.90 -8.24 4.57
CA LEU A 170 -2.04 -8.77 3.81
C LEU A 170 -1.65 -10.00 2.96
N ILE A 171 -0.39 -10.07 2.48
CA ILE A 171 0.14 -11.28 1.83
C ILE A 171 0.21 -12.43 2.84
N ALA A 172 0.75 -12.22 4.04
CA ALA A 172 0.84 -13.25 5.08
C ALA A 172 -0.56 -13.74 5.49
N SER A 173 -1.50 -12.80 5.69
CA SER A 173 -2.89 -13.13 6.01
C SER A 173 -3.55 -13.99 4.91
N GLU A 174 -3.44 -13.59 3.64
CA GLU A 174 -4.02 -14.35 2.53
C GLU A 174 -3.36 -15.71 2.35
N ALA A 175 -2.03 -15.76 2.43
CA ALA A 175 -1.28 -17.01 2.27
C ALA A 175 -1.67 -18.06 3.33
N LEU A 176 -1.80 -17.65 4.59
CA LEU A 176 -2.28 -18.52 5.67
C LEU A 176 -3.73 -18.96 5.46
N LEU A 177 -4.61 -18.05 5.05
CA LEU A 177 -5.99 -18.37 4.71
C LEU A 177 -6.09 -19.41 3.57
N ARG A 178 -5.13 -19.37 2.65
CA ARG A 178 -5.03 -20.29 1.49
C ARG A 178 -4.28 -21.58 1.80
N GLY A 179 -3.88 -21.81 3.04
CA GLY A 179 -3.30 -23.09 3.49
C GLY A 179 -1.79 -23.11 3.68
N ALA A 180 -1.11 -21.97 3.65
CA ALA A 180 0.28 -21.92 4.11
C ALA A 180 0.38 -22.28 5.60
N THR A 181 1.50 -22.89 5.99
CA THR A 181 1.79 -23.21 7.39
C THR A 181 2.58 -22.09 8.05
N ALA A 182 2.06 -21.60 9.17
CA ALA A 182 2.74 -20.56 9.95
C ALA A 182 4.00 -21.10 10.63
N SER A 183 5.11 -20.35 10.52
CA SER A 183 6.35 -20.64 11.25
C SER A 183 6.44 -19.94 12.61
N ASP A 184 5.57 -18.96 12.86
CA ASP A 184 5.56 -18.13 14.08
C ASP A 184 4.30 -18.36 14.94
N GLY A 185 3.48 -19.35 14.59
CA GLY A 185 2.25 -19.70 15.29
C GLY A 185 1.09 -18.72 15.13
N LYS A 186 1.24 -17.67 14.30
CA LYS A 186 0.17 -16.72 14.02
C LYS A 186 -0.82 -17.26 13.00
N THR A 187 -2.03 -16.74 13.06
CA THR A 187 -3.12 -17.05 12.13
C THR A 187 -3.30 -15.94 11.09
N ALA A 188 -4.08 -16.21 10.05
CA ALA A 188 -4.46 -15.20 9.06
C ALA A 188 -5.11 -13.97 9.71
N VAL A 189 -5.97 -14.20 10.72
CA VAL A 189 -6.67 -13.11 11.41
C VAL A 189 -5.74 -12.26 12.29
N ASP A 190 -4.63 -12.81 12.79
CA ASP A 190 -3.65 -12.05 13.57
C ASP A 190 -2.93 -11.00 12.71
N TYR A 191 -2.50 -11.39 11.50
CA TYR A 191 -1.89 -10.47 10.55
C TYR A 191 -2.86 -9.39 10.08
N TYR A 192 -4.09 -9.78 9.74
CA TYR A 192 -5.17 -8.87 9.38
C TYR A 192 -5.49 -7.85 10.48
N ASN A 193 -5.67 -8.32 11.71
CA ASN A 193 -5.95 -7.46 12.85
C ASN A 193 -4.78 -6.52 13.19
N THR A 194 -3.54 -6.97 13.02
CA THR A 194 -2.36 -6.15 13.28
C THR A 194 -2.33 -4.95 12.36
N LEU A 195 -2.58 -5.13 11.06
CA LEU A 195 -2.68 -4.00 10.13
C LEU A 195 -3.82 -3.06 10.54
N ARG A 196 -5.01 -3.58 10.78
CA ARG A 196 -6.19 -2.77 11.07
C ARG A 196 -6.09 -1.94 12.34
N ARG A 197 -5.43 -2.43 13.39
CA ARG A 197 -5.14 -1.65 14.60
C ARG A 197 -4.33 -0.37 14.29
N ASN A 198 -3.56 -0.38 13.24
CA ASN A 198 -2.77 0.76 12.75
C ASN A 198 -3.51 1.61 11.71
N ARG A 199 -4.78 1.32 11.43
CA ARG A 199 -5.60 2.04 10.44
C ARG A 199 -6.90 2.60 11.00
N PHE A 200 -7.35 2.09 12.13
CA PHE A 200 -8.61 2.53 12.76
C PHE A 200 -8.33 3.23 14.07
N SER A 201 -8.94 4.41 14.27
CA SER A 201 -8.85 5.16 15.53
C SER A 201 -9.55 4.44 16.70
N SER A 202 -10.55 3.60 16.38
CA SER A 202 -11.19 2.67 17.30
C SER A 202 -11.41 1.36 16.56
N TYR A 203 -10.86 0.26 17.06
CA TYR A 203 -10.87 -1.03 16.39
C TYR A 203 -11.22 -2.17 17.30
N THR A 204 -12.29 -2.90 16.97
CA THR A 204 -12.61 -4.19 17.57
C THR A 204 -12.02 -5.31 16.72
N PRO A 205 -11.12 -6.14 17.24
CA PRO A 205 -10.49 -7.20 16.49
C PRO A 205 -11.51 -8.19 15.89
N ALA A 206 -11.32 -8.56 14.65
CA ALA A 206 -12.07 -9.63 14.03
C ALA A 206 -11.68 -10.98 14.67
N THR A 207 -12.65 -11.88 14.80
CA THR A 207 -12.40 -13.25 15.26
C THR A 207 -12.11 -14.23 14.11
N THR A 208 -12.54 -13.89 12.92
CA THR A 208 -12.30 -14.64 11.68
C THR A 208 -11.98 -13.67 10.55
N VAL A 209 -11.41 -14.16 9.46
CA VAL A 209 -11.14 -13.40 8.25
C VAL A 209 -11.47 -14.26 7.03
N THR A 210 -12.11 -13.67 6.04
CA THR A 210 -12.38 -14.28 4.73
C THR A 210 -11.46 -13.70 3.67
N LEU A 211 -11.41 -14.33 2.51
CA LEU A 211 -10.70 -13.75 1.36
C LEU A 211 -11.27 -12.40 0.95
N GLN A 212 -12.59 -12.25 0.99
CA GLN A 212 -13.24 -10.98 0.65
C GLN A 212 -12.81 -9.87 1.62
N ASP A 213 -12.73 -10.15 2.92
CA ASP A 213 -12.24 -9.18 3.90
C ASP A 213 -10.81 -8.71 3.59
N ILE A 214 -9.93 -9.64 3.19
CA ILE A 214 -8.55 -9.30 2.81
C ILE A 214 -8.53 -8.47 1.53
N LEU A 215 -9.33 -8.82 0.52
CA LEU A 215 -9.40 -8.08 -0.75
C LEU A 215 -10.00 -6.68 -0.57
N ASP A 216 -10.97 -6.53 0.32
CA ASP A 216 -11.53 -5.23 0.68
C ASP A 216 -10.54 -4.38 1.46
N GLU A 217 -9.76 -4.99 2.36
CA GLU A 217 -8.68 -4.32 3.06
C GLU A 217 -7.57 -3.88 2.09
N ARG A 218 -7.21 -4.73 1.12
CA ARG A 218 -6.27 -4.39 0.04
C ARG A 218 -6.80 -3.25 -0.84
N ARG A 219 -8.11 -3.24 -1.15
CA ARG A 219 -8.74 -2.20 -1.98
C ARG A 219 -8.57 -0.81 -1.39
N ILE A 220 -8.78 -0.63 -0.09
CA ILE A 220 -8.61 0.68 0.56
C ILE A 220 -7.14 0.99 0.87
N GLU A 221 -6.36 0.00 1.31
CA GLU A 221 -4.94 0.19 1.65
C GLU A 221 -4.13 0.66 0.45
N PHE A 222 -4.35 0.03 -0.72
CA PHE A 222 -3.60 0.31 -1.95
C PHE A 222 -4.39 1.10 -2.98
N PHE A 223 -5.39 1.86 -2.52
CA PHE A 223 -6.13 2.77 -3.39
C PHE A 223 -5.17 3.70 -4.13
N CYS A 224 -5.26 3.74 -5.47
CA CYS A 224 -4.37 4.46 -6.38
C CYS A 224 -2.87 4.03 -6.35
N GLU A 225 -2.55 2.83 -5.85
CA GLU A 225 -1.19 2.26 -5.88
C GLU A 225 -1.03 1.11 -6.92
N GLY A 226 -2.02 0.89 -7.79
CA GLY A 226 -1.93 -0.04 -8.92
C GLY A 226 -2.21 -1.52 -8.58
N HIS A 227 -2.68 -1.86 -7.39
CA HIS A 227 -2.86 -3.25 -6.97
C HIS A 227 -4.20 -3.88 -7.39
N ARG A 228 -5.28 -3.09 -7.47
CA ARG A 228 -6.66 -3.62 -7.59
C ARG A 228 -6.88 -4.52 -8.80
N ALA A 229 -6.38 -4.13 -9.97
CA ALA A 229 -6.52 -4.93 -11.20
C ALA A 229 -5.88 -6.31 -11.05
N PHE A 230 -4.69 -6.38 -10.46
CA PHE A 230 -4.01 -7.66 -10.20
C PHE A 230 -4.75 -8.51 -9.17
N ASP A 231 -5.31 -7.89 -8.12
CA ASP A 231 -6.10 -8.61 -7.12
C ASP A 231 -7.37 -9.23 -7.72
N LEU A 232 -8.06 -8.53 -8.62
CA LEU A 232 -9.22 -9.06 -9.32
C LEU A 232 -8.84 -10.19 -10.28
N LEU A 233 -7.83 -9.96 -11.13
CA LEU A 233 -7.40 -10.94 -12.14
C LEU A 233 -6.93 -12.26 -11.52
N ARG A 234 -6.04 -12.21 -10.50
CA ARG A 234 -5.51 -13.42 -9.85
C ARG A 234 -6.57 -14.22 -9.09
N ASN A 235 -7.64 -13.56 -8.65
CA ASN A 235 -8.76 -14.20 -7.97
C ASN A 235 -9.96 -14.50 -8.90
N LYS A 236 -9.85 -14.23 -10.21
CA LYS A 236 -10.89 -14.45 -11.22
C LYS A 236 -12.21 -13.77 -10.85
N ILE A 237 -12.13 -12.56 -10.31
CA ILE A 237 -13.26 -11.70 -9.95
C ILE A 237 -13.49 -10.73 -11.11
N ASN A 238 -14.71 -10.73 -11.67
CA ASN A 238 -15.13 -9.84 -12.77
C ASN A 238 -15.62 -8.51 -12.23
#